data_3528541b0fe04892f5055147ccbf6c87
#
_entry.id   3528541b0fe04892f5055147ccbf6c87
#
_cell.length_a   1.000
_cell.length_b   1.000
_cell.length_c   1.000
_cell.angle_alpha   90.00
_cell.angle_beta   90.00
_cell.angle_gamma   90.00
#
_symmetry.space_group_name_H-M   'P 1'
#
loop_
_entity.id
_entity.type
_entity.pdbx_description
1 polymer ?
#
loop_
_entity_poly.entity_id
_entity_poly.type
_entity_poly.pdbx_seq_one_letter_code
_entity_poly.pdbx_strand_id
1 'polypeptide(L)'
;MAMTDRRSFLKSAAAVTAAAALPVQPLAAAEQERPAPPPRALNEMLLAALGDAVLPESLGAAARATAVREFNKWISEYSPVAEEMHGYGDAEITYTPADPAPGWNAQLEALDLLARRTKRRGFAALSIAARRDIVRRQLVSLRGTALPSNPLVATHVAVALLSHWASSYAAQDLAYDSRIMRGECRGLAGVTRKPLPLVEGRVD
;
A
#
# COMPACT_ATOMS: atom_id res chain seq x y z
N MET A 1 26.36 -48.64 -0.97
CA MET A 1 26.31 -47.22 -1.33
C MET A 1 27.50 -46.96 -2.25
N ALA A 2 27.26 -46.78 -3.54
CA ALA A 2 28.32 -46.59 -4.54
C ALA A 2 28.59 -45.10 -4.66
N MET A 3 29.80 -44.65 -4.30
CA MET A 3 30.27 -43.28 -4.49
C MET A 3 30.51 -43.05 -5.98
N THR A 4 29.68 -42.25 -6.60
CA THR A 4 29.85 -41.86 -8.01
C THR A 4 30.99 -40.85 -8.09
N ASP A 5 32.11 -41.27 -8.66
CA ASP A 5 33.34 -40.49 -8.79
C ASP A 5 33.13 -39.31 -9.76
N ARG A 6 33.48 -38.08 -9.32
CA ARG A 6 33.42 -36.86 -10.12
C ARG A 6 34.13 -36.93 -11.46
N ARG A 7 35.12 -37.81 -11.60
CA ARG A 7 35.84 -38.04 -12.86
C ARG A 7 35.02 -38.76 -13.92
N SER A 8 34.03 -39.59 -13.53
CA SER A 8 33.14 -40.26 -14.46
C SER A 8 32.13 -39.30 -15.11
N PHE A 9 31.73 -38.27 -14.39
CA PHE A 9 30.80 -37.25 -14.92
C PHE A 9 31.47 -36.40 -16.03
N LEU A 10 32.73 -36.01 -15.85
CA LEU A 10 33.48 -35.20 -16.84
C LEU A 10 33.83 -36.00 -18.12
N LYS A 11 33.97 -37.32 -18.06
CA LYS A 11 34.24 -38.16 -19.25
C LYS A 11 32.99 -38.36 -20.11
N SER A 12 31.81 -38.27 -19.54
CA SER A 12 30.54 -38.37 -20.29
C SER A 12 30.17 -37.10 -21.05
N ALA A 13 30.73 -35.97 -20.67
CA ALA A 13 30.45 -34.66 -21.32
C ALA A 13 31.29 -34.42 -22.61
N ALA A 14 32.34 -35.25 -22.87
CA ALA A 14 33.23 -35.03 -24.00
C ALA A 14 32.88 -35.83 -25.26
N ALA A 15 31.81 -36.64 -25.27
CA ALA A 15 31.48 -37.55 -26.36
C ALA A 15 30.31 -37.10 -27.26
N VAL A 16 29.83 -35.86 -27.16
CA VAL A 16 28.69 -35.37 -27.96
C VAL A 16 29.07 -34.20 -28.90
N THR A 17 30.30 -34.05 -29.27
CA THR A 17 30.74 -33.00 -30.22
C THR A 17 31.20 -33.55 -31.54
N ALA A 18 30.39 -34.41 -32.19
CA ALA A 18 30.62 -34.74 -33.60
C ALA A 18 29.34 -35.27 -34.24
N ALA A 19 28.37 -34.43 -34.55
CA ALA A 19 27.38 -34.69 -35.61
C ALA A 19 26.64 -33.42 -36.00
N ALA A 20 26.74 -33.09 -37.29
CA ALA A 20 25.86 -32.26 -38.05
C ALA A 20 25.94 -30.74 -37.87
N ALA A 21 26.73 -30.11 -38.74
CA ALA A 21 26.52 -28.75 -39.18
C ALA A 21 25.19 -28.63 -39.93
N LEU A 22 24.10 -28.50 -39.21
CA LEU A 22 22.86 -27.93 -39.74
C LEU A 22 22.98 -26.41 -39.64
N PRO A 23 22.54 -25.63 -40.66
CA PRO A 23 22.50 -24.19 -40.56
C PRO A 23 21.56 -23.86 -39.41
N VAL A 24 22.13 -23.35 -38.30
CA VAL A 24 21.39 -22.75 -37.22
C VAL A 24 20.75 -21.49 -37.82
N GLN A 25 19.53 -21.64 -38.32
CA GLN A 25 18.68 -20.47 -38.48
C GLN A 25 18.63 -19.81 -37.11
N PRO A 26 18.95 -18.49 -36.99
CA PRO A 26 18.66 -17.77 -35.78
C PRO A 26 17.13 -17.92 -35.59
N LEU A 27 16.74 -18.74 -34.63
CA LEU A 27 15.42 -18.58 -34.05
C LEU A 27 15.43 -17.10 -33.57
N ALA A 28 14.85 -16.24 -34.41
CA ALA A 28 14.38 -14.96 -33.94
C ALA A 28 13.54 -15.34 -32.70
N ALA A 29 14.12 -15.18 -31.54
CA ALA A 29 13.37 -15.22 -30.29
C ALA A 29 12.25 -14.23 -30.54
N ALA A 30 11.06 -14.76 -30.82
CA ALA A 30 9.86 -13.95 -30.79
C ALA A 30 9.93 -13.32 -29.41
N GLU A 31 10.32 -12.07 -29.41
CA GLU A 31 10.30 -11.22 -28.21
C GLU A 31 8.84 -11.24 -27.81
N GLN A 32 8.52 -12.23 -26.96
CA GLN A 32 7.19 -12.34 -26.40
C GLN A 32 7.01 -11.02 -25.68
N GLU A 33 6.24 -10.15 -26.33
CA GLU A 33 5.88 -8.83 -25.84
C GLU A 33 5.37 -9.05 -24.41
N ARG A 34 6.28 -8.84 -23.46
CA ARG A 34 5.96 -9.03 -22.04
C ARG A 34 4.83 -8.06 -21.77
N PRO A 35 3.64 -8.54 -21.37
CA PRO A 35 2.53 -7.64 -21.12
C PRO A 35 3.01 -6.49 -20.27
N ALA A 36 2.69 -5.27 -20.71
CA ALA A 36 3.08 -4.06 -20.00
C ALA A 36 2.71 -4.23 -18.53
N PRO A 37 3.64 -3.93 -17.60
CA PRO A 37 3.33 -4.04 -16.19
C PRO A 37 2.07 -3.22 -15.91
N PRO A 38 1.14 -3.74 -15.10
CA PRO A 38 -0.09 -3.03 -14.77
C PRO A 38 0.27 -1.65 -14.19
N PRO A 39 -0.57 -0.63 -14.45
CA PRO A 39 -0.30 0.72 -13.95
C PRO A 39 -0.17 0.66 -12.42
N ARG A 40 0.95 1.15 -11.89
CA ARG A 40 1.21 1.19 -10.45
C ARG A 40 0.34 2.22 -9.74
N ALA A 41 -0.07 3.28 -10.46
CA ALA A 41 -0.98 4.28 -9.94
C ALA A 41 -2.39 3.71 -9.74
N LEU A 42 -3.02 4.09 -8.62
CA LEU A 42 -4.40 3.73 -8.34
C LEU A 42 -5.36 4.62 -9.16
N ASN A 43 -6.58 4.09 -9.38
CA ASN A 43 -7.63 4.86 -10.05
C ASN A 43 -7.98 6.11 -9.25
N GLU A 44 -7.56 7.28 -9.74
CA GLU A 44 -7.65 8.56 -9.03
C GLU A 44 -9.09 8.93 -8.67
N MET A 45 -10.05 8.74 -9.58
CA MET A 45 -11.44 9.09 -9.34
C MET A 45 -12.06 8.24 -8.23
N LEU A 46 -11.81 6.94 -8.25
CA LEU A 46 -12.34 6.03 -7.23
C LEU A 46 -11.62 6.22 -5.91
N LEU A 47 -10.31 6.45 -5.94
CA LEU A 47 -9.52 6.71 -4.75
C LEU A 47 -9.92 8.04 -4.08
N ALA A 48 -10.17 9.10 -4.84
CA ALA A 48 -10.68 10.37 -4.32
C ALA A 48 -12.03 10.19 -3.64
N ALA A 49 -12.95 9.46 -4.31
CA ALA A 49 -14.26 9.15 -3.74
C ALA A 49 -14.17 8.29 -2.46
N LEU A 50 -13.19 7.40 -2.38
CA LEU A 50 -12.89 6.63 -1.18
C LEU A 50 -12.34 7.54 -0.08
N GLY A 51 -11.40 8.43 -0.40
CA GLY A 51 -10.82 9.39 0.54
C GLY A 51 -11.89 10.27 1.21
N ASP A 52 -12.85 10.77 0.43
CA ASP A 52 -13.98 11.53 0.99
C ASP A 52 -14.84 10.71 1.98
N ALA A 53 -14.91 9.41 1.78
CA ALA A 53 -15.71 8.53 2.64
C ALA A 53 -14.99 8.12 3.93
N VAL A 54 -13.66 7.92 3.88
CA VAL A 54 -12.91 7.31 4.99
C VAL A 54 -12.09 8.30 5.81
N LEU A 55 -11.60 9.40 5.18
CA LEU A 55 -10.84 10.41 5.91
C LEU A 55 -11.75 11.30 6.76
N PRO A 56 -11.24 11.85 7.88
CA PRO A 56 -12.02 12.72 8.77
C PRO A 56 -12.59 13.95 8.06
N GLU A 57 -13.84 14.28 8.36
CA GLU A 57 -14.48 15.50 7.81
C GLU A 57 -13.82 16.78 8.29
N SER A 58 -13.34 16.78 9.55
CA SER A 58 -12.63 17.89 10.17
C SER A 58 -11.36 18.30 9.44
N LEU A 59 -10.78 17.38 8.64
CA LEU A 59 -9.62 17.69 7.80
C LEU A 59 -9.94 18.71 6.70
N GLY A 60 -11.21 18.84 6.29
CA GLY A 60 -11.62 19.65 5.17
C GLY A 60 -11.35 19.01 3.81
N ALA A 61 -12.05 19.48 2.76
CA ALA A 61 -11.98 18.85 1.43
C ALA A 61 -10.59 18.96 0.79
N ALA A 62 -9.94 20.12 0.89
CA ALA A 62 -8.62 20.35 0.29
C ALA A 62 -7.55 19.43 0.88
N ALA A 63 -7.51 19.29 2.21
CA ALA A 63 -6.52 18.45 2.88
C ALA A 63 -6.80 16.96 2.64
N ARG A 64 -8.07 16.53 2.56
CA ARG A 64 -8.40 15.15 2.13
C ARG A 64 -7.91 14.86 0.72
N ALA A 65 -8.13 15.79 -0.22
CA ALA A 65 -7.64 15.64 -1.59
C ALA A 65 -6.09 15.57 -1.64
N THR A 66 -5.41 16.34 -0.79
CA THR A 66 -3.95 16.27 -0.66
C THR A 66 -3.51 14.92 -0.13
N ALA A 67 -4.09 14.40 0.95
CA ALA A 67 -3.77 13.11 1.52
C ALA A 67 -3.96 11.96 0.50
N VAL A 68 -5.02 12.03 -0.30
CA VAL A 68 -5.27 11.05 -1.38
C VAL A 68 -4.19 11.12 -2.47
N ARG A 69 -3.78 12.31 -2.89
CA ARG A 69 -2.70 12.46 -3.88
C ARG A 69 -1.36 11.96 -3.36
N GLU A 70 -1.03 12.27 -2.12
CA GLU A 70 0.19 11.82 -1.46
C GLU A 70 0.22 10.28 -1.36
N PHE A 71 -0.87 9.66 -0.96
CA PHE A 71 -1.00 8.22 -0.93
C PHE A 71 -0.84 7.60 -2.32
N ASN A 72 -1.50 8.14 -3.36
CA ASN A 72 -1.39 7.63 -4.73
C ASN A 72 0.04 7.78 -5.27
N LYS A 73 0.67 8.92 -5.01
CA LYS A 73 2.07 9.16 -5.36
C LYS A 73 2.98 8.15 -4.66
N TRP A 74 2.84 8.00 -3.34
CA TRP A 74 3.65 7.08 -2.55
C TRP A 74 3.58 5.65 -3.07
N ILE A 75 2.39 5.13 -3.36
CA ILE A 75 2.26 3.75 -3.87
C ILE A 75 2.73 3.61 -5.32
N SER A 76 2.58 4.64 -6.16
CA SER A 76 3.06 4.60 -7.54
C SER A 76 4.59 4.55 -7.64
N GLU A 77 5.28 5.08 -6.65
CA GLU A 77 6.74 5.08 -6.52
C GLU A 77 7.25 3.83 -5.79
N TYR A 78 6.37 3.03 -5.19
CA TYR A 78 6.76 1.84 -4.45
C TYR A 78 7.33 0.76 -5.37
N SER A 79 8.45 0.19 -4.95
CA SER A 79 9.05 -0.98 -5.61
C SER A 79 9.51 -1.97 -4.56
N PRO A 80 9.03 -3.22 -4.61
CA PRO A 80 9.51 -4.26 -3.71
C PRO A 80 11.01 -4.49 -3.90
N VAL A 81 11.73 -4.56 -2.81
CA VAL A 81 13.18 -4.80 -2.81
C VAL A 81 13.53 -5.87 -1.76
N ALA A 82 14.68 -6.50 -1.96
CA ALA A 82 15.35 -7.27 -0.94
C ALA A 82 16.45 -6.38 -0.34
N GLU A 83 16.41 -6.17 0.96
CA GLU A 83 17.39 -5.41 1.71
C GLU A 83 18.24 -6.36 2.55
N GLU A 84 19.56 -6.25 2.41
CA GLU A 84 20.49 -6.96 3.27
C GLU A 84 20.74 -6.09 4.51
N MET A 85 20.34 -6.59 5.68
CA MET A 85 20.58 -5.92 6.94
C MET A 85 21.98 -6.24 7.43
N HIS A 86 22.91 -5.30 7.32
CA HIS A 86 24.26 -5.39 7.90
C HIS A 86 24.21 -4.95 9.36
N GLY A 87 23.69 -5.82 10.25
CA GLY A 87 23.73 -5.59 11.69
C GLY A 87 24.97 -6.20 12.35
N TYR A 88 25.09 -6.01 13.68
CA TYR A 88 26.04 -6.77 14.50
C TYR A 88 25.50 -8.21 14.63
N GLY A 89 25.81 -9.08 13.69
CA GLY A 89 25.31 -10.46 13.64
C GLY A 89 25.37 -11.03 12.24
N ASP A 90 24.65 -12.11 12.02
CA ASP A 90 24.52 -12.72 10.70
C ASP A 90 23.76 -11.80 9.74
N ALA A 91 24.21 -11.72 8.50
CA ALA A 91 23.51 -10.98 7.46
C ALA A 91 22.15 -11.61 7.19
N GLU A 92 21.09 -10.86 7.45
CA GLU A 92 19.72 -11.27 7.19
C GLU A 92 19.16 -10.51 5.97
N ILE A 93 18.62 -11.25 5.01
CA ILE A 93 17.94 -10.64 3.86
C ILE A 93 16.47 -10.44 4.23
N THR A 94 16.08 -9.18 4.36
CA THR A 94 14.69 -8.79 4.61
C THR A 94 14.02 -8.41 3.28
N TYR A 95 12.87 -9.03 3.01
CA TYR A 95 12.08 -8.71 1.83
C TYR A 95 10.99 -7.72 2.19
N THR A 96 10.90 -6.63 1.43
CA THR A 96 9.75 -5.73 1.54
C THR A 96 8.49 -6.40 0.98
N PRO A 97 7.28 -6.04 1.44
CA PRO A 97 6.03 -6.62 0.94
C PRO A 97 5.92 -6.51 -0.59
N ALA A 98 5.22 -7.46 -1.21
CA ALA A 98 4.88 -7.37 -2.62
C ALA A 98 4.07 -6.09 -2.91
N ASP A 99 4.16 -5.56 -4.15
CA ASP A 99 3.40 -4.38 -4.56
C ASP A 99 1.89 -4.62 -4.42
N PRO A 100 1.18 -3.92 -3.53
CA PRO A 100 -0.24 -4.10 -3.32
C PRO A 100 -1.13 -3.35 -4.33
N ALA A 101 -0.57 -2.46 -5.15
CA ALA A 101 -1.34 -1.58 -6.04
C ALA A 101 -2.30 -2.33 -6.98
N PRO A 102 -1.94 -3.47 -7.62
CA PRO A 102 -2.89 -4.23 -8.43
C PRO A 102 -4.08 -4.73 -7.62
N GLY A 103 -3.85 -5.25 -6.43
CA GLY A 103 -4.91 -5.72 -5.53
C GLY A 103 -5.81 -4.58 -5.05
N TRP A 104 -5.24 -3.43 -4.73
CA TRP A 104 -6.00 -2.26 -4.31
C TRP A 104 -6.83 -1.65 -5.45
N ASN A 105 -6.33 -1.66 -6.69
CA ASN A 105 -7.14 -1.27 -7.85
C ASN A 105 -8.34 -2.21 -8.03
N ALA A 106 -8.14 -3.51 -7.92
CA ALA A 106 -9.24 -4.47 -7.99
C ALA A 106 -10.28 -4.22 -6.88
N GLN A 107 -9.86 -3.82 -5.67
CA GLN A 107 -10.76 -3.46 -4.58
C GLN A 107 -11.53 -2.17 -4.87
N LEU A 108 -10.91 -1.15 -5.45
CA LEU A 108 -11.58 0.07 -5.89
C LEU A 108 -12.66 -0.23 -6.95
N GLU A 109 -12.35 -1.07 -7.92
CA GLU A 109 -13.31 -1.54 -8.93
C GLU A 109 -14.46 -2.35 -8.31
N ALA A 110 -14.16 -3.19 -7.32
CA ALA A 110 -15.17 -3.93 -6.59
C ALA A 110 -16.14 -3.02 -5.82
N LEU A 111 -15.65 -1.91 -5.25
CA LEU A 111 -16.50 -0.87 -4.65
C LEU A 111 -17.43 -0.23 -5.69
N ASP A 112 -16.91 0.09 -6.88
CA ASP A 112 -17.72 0.68 -7.96
C ASP A 112 -18.77 -0.31 -8.48
N LEU A 113 -18.39 -1.56 -8.69
CA LEU A 113 -19.32 -2.63 -9.06
C LEU A 113 -20.43 -2.83 -8.02
N LEU A 114 -20.08 -2.86 -6.74
CA LEU A 114 -21.06 -2.99 -5.65
C LEU A 114 -22.02 -1.79 -5.63
N ALA A 115 -21.49 -0.57 -5.83
CA ALA A 115 -22.29 0.64 -5.94
C ALA A 115 -23.28 0.57 -7.10
N ARG A 116 -22.84 0.17 -8.29
CA ARG A 116 -23.70 -0.02 -9.46
C ARG A 116 -24.78 -1.06 -9.24
N ARG A 117 -24.44 -2.18 -8.62
CA ARG A 117 -25.40 -3.27 -8.32
C ARG A 117 -26.46 -2.86 -7.29
N THR A 118 -26.05 -2.14 -6.23
CA THR A 118 -26.93 -1.83 -5.09
C THR A 118 -27.65 -0.49 -5.22
N LYS A 119 -27.01 0.49 -5.83
CA LYS A 119 -27.51 1.88 -5.94
C LYS A 119 -27.72 2.34 -7.38
N ARG A 120 -27.45 1.49 -8.38
CA ARG A 120 -27.54 1.79 -9.83
C ARG A 120 -26.74 3.03 -10.26
N ARG A 121 -25.71 3.37 -9.51
CA ARG A 121 -24.80 4.49 -9.75
C ARG A 121 -23.37 4.07 -9.44
N GLY A 122 -22.38 4.66 -10.12
CA GLY A 122 -20.98 4.45 -9.82
C GLY A 122 -20.62 4.99 -8.43
N PHE A 123 -19.63 4.38 -7.80
CA PHE A 123 -19.21 4.73 -6.43
C PHE A 123 -18.91 6.22 -6.25
N ALA A 124 -18.16 6.82 -7.19
CA ALA A 124 -17.84 8.24 -7.15
C ALA A 124 -19.05 9.18 -7.28
N ALA A 125 -20.16 8.70 -7.87
CA ALA A 125 -21.38 9.49 -8.04
C ALA A 125 -22.36 9.39 -6.85
N LEU A 126 -22.01 8.61 -5.81
CA LEU A 126 -22.82 8.46 -4.61
C LEU A 126 -22.55 9.59 -3.60
N SER A 127 -23.51 9.84 -2.71
CA SER A 127 -23.28 10.68 -1.53
C SER A 127 -22.24 10.05 -0.61
N ILE A 128 -21.57 10.86 0.21
CA ILE A 128 -20.56 10.41 1.17
C ILE A 128 -21.14 9.33 2.11
N ALA A 129 -22.34 9.52 2.61
CA ALA A 129 -23.02 8.55 3.47
C ALA A 129 -23.21 7.19 2.77
N ALA A 130 -23.66 7.20 1.51
CA ALA A 130 -23.85 5.97 0.74
C ALA A 130 -22.50 5.29 0.41
N ARG A 131 -21.43 6.05 0.15
CA ARG A 131 -20.07 5.49 -0.02
C ARG A 131 -19.58 4.84 1.27
N ARG A 132 -19.78 5.48 2.42
CA ARG A 132 -19.43 4.94 3.74
C ARG A 132 -20.15 3.60 4.01
N ASP A 133 -21.42 3.50 3.65
CA ASP A 133 -22.17 2.25 3.82
C ASP A 133 -21.61 1.12 2.96
N ILE A 134 -21.20 1.41 1.71
CA ILE A 134 -20.58 0.43 0.82
C ILE A 134 -19.25 -0.03 1.37
N VAL A 135 -18.38 0.92 1.77
CA VAL A 135 -17.07 0.61 2.36
C VAL A 135 -17.24 -0.22 3.64
N ARG A 136 -18.14 0.18 4.53
CA ARG A 136 -18.41 -0.54 5.78
C ARG A 136 -18.81 -1.98 5.52
N ARG A 137 -19.67 -2.25 4.53
CA ARG A 137 -20.08 -3.61 4.16
C ARG A 137 -18.92 -4.48 3.72
N GLN A 138 -17.95 -3.92 2.98
CA GLN A 138 -16.75 -4.66 2.60
C GLN A 138 -15.82 -4.89 3.79
N LEU A 139 -15.71 -3.93 4.70
CA LEU A 139 -14.82 -4.03 5.86
C LEU A 139 -15.38 -4.93 6.97
N VAL A 140 -16.67 -5.20 7.01
CA VAL A 140 -17.28 -6.10 8.04
C VAL A 140 -16.65 -7.49 8.05
N SER A 141 -16.23 -7.99 6.89
CA SER A 141 -15.54 -9.28 6.80
C SER A 141 -14.08 -9.23 7.26
N LEU A 142 -13.50 -8.03 7.31
CA LEU A 142 -12.13 -7.78 7.72
C LEU A 142 -12.12 -7.49 9.23
N ARG A 143 -12.05 -8.55 10.01
CA ARG A 143 -11.99 -8.42 11.48
C ARG A 143 -10.60 -7.92 11.90
N GLY A 144 -10.48 -6.63 12.06
CA GLY A 144 -9.29 -5.98 12.60
C GLY A 144 -9.69 -4.66 13.23
N THR A 145 -9.28 -4.43 14.47
CA THR A 145 -9.66 -3.23 15.24
C THR A 145 -8.60 -2.14 15.18
N ALA A 146 -7.37 -2.46 14.77
CA ALA A 146 -6.27 -1.52 14.73
C ALA A 146 -5.82 -1.25 13.29
N LEU A 147 -5.43 -0.01 13.03
CA LEU A 147 -4.74 0.36 11.79
C LEU A 147 -3.32 -0.22 11.82
N PRO A 148 -2.84 -0.87 10.74
CA PRO A 148 -1.46 -1.32 10.67
C PRO A 148 -0.52 -0.12 10.65
N SER A 149 0.62 -0.21 11.32
CA SER A 149 1.66 0.82 11.27
C SER A 149 2.30 0.95 9.88
N ASN A 150 2.35 -0.16 9.14
CA ASN A 150 2.79 -0.19 7.75
C ASN A 150 1.58 -0.32 6.82
N PRO A 151 1.26 0.70 6.01
CA PRO A 151 0.13 0.65 5.07
C PRO A 151 0.21 -0.49 4.04
N LEU A 152 1.43 -0.92 3.68
CA LEU A 152 1.64 -1.99 2.68
C LEU A 152 1.06 -3.36 3.09
N VAL A 153 0.93 -3.61 4.41
CA VAL A 153 0.36 -4.86 4.93
C VAL A 153 -1.15 -4.79 5.13
N ALA A 154 -1.76 -3.67 4.77
CA ALA A 154 -3.19 -3.49 4.89
C ALA A 154 -3.94 -4.41 3.91
N THR A 155 -4.94 -5.12 4.41
CA THR A 155 -5.75 -6.06 3.62
C THR A 155 -6.75 -5.38 2.70
N HIS A 156 -7.00 -4.08 2.90
CA HIS A 156 -7.96 -3.31 2.09
C HIS A 156 -7.45 -1.89 1.86
N VAL A 157 -7.66 -1.35 0.64
CA VAL A 157 -7.20 -0.02 0.23
C VAL A 157 -7.72 1.11 1.14
N ALA A 158 -8.93 0.99 1.68
CA ALA A 158 -9.47 1.97 2.63
C ALA A 158 -8.66 2.01 3.94
N VAL A 159 -8.22 0.85 4.42
CA VAL A 159 -7.38 0.71 5.61
C VAL A 159 -5.97 1.22 5.33
N ALA A 160 -5.42 0.91 4.15
CA ALA A 160 -4.12 1.41 3.71
C ALA A 160 -4.08 2.94 3.64
N LEU A 161 -5.08 3.56 2.99
CA LEU A 161 -5.20 5.01 2.90
C LEU A 161 -5.29 5.65 4.28
N LEU A 162 -6.11 5.08 5.16
CA LEU A 162 -6.28 5.60 6.52
C LEU A 162 -5.01 5.46 7.36
N SER A 163 -4.31 4.32 7.24
CA SER A 163 -3.04 4.05 7.91
C SER A 163 -1.95 5.01 7.43
N HIS A 164 -1.83 5.20 6.12
CA HIS A 164 -0.87 6.14 5.53
C HIS A 164 -1.12 7.57 6.01
N TRP A 165 -2.38 8.02 5.98
CA TRP A 165 -2.73 9.34 6.48
C TRP A 165 -2.47 9.48 7.99
N ALA A 166 -2.85 8.48 8.80
CA ALA A 166 -2.66 8.52 10.26
C ALA A 166 -1.19 8.64 10.68
N SER A 167 -0.26 8.21 9.83
CA SER A 167 1.19 8.35 10.04
C SER A 167 1.73 9.74 9.62
N SER A 168 0.91 10.59 9.02
CA SER A 168 1.32 11.90 8.50
C SER A 168 1.33 12.99 9.58
N TYR A 169 2.10 14.03 9.34
CA TYR A 169 2.08 15.23 10.19
C TYR A 169 0.70 15.91 10.21
N ALA A 170 -0.05 15.83 9.10
CA ALA A 170 -1.41 16.37 9.03
C ALA A 170 -2.36 15.66 10.02
N ALA A 171 -2.20 14.36 10.22
CA ALA A 171 -2.95 13.61 11.21
C ALA A 171 -2.55 14.01 12.64
N GLN A 172 -1.26 14.24 12.89
CA GLN A 172 -0.75 14.70 14.17
C GLN A 172 -1.26 16.11 14.49
N ASP A 173 -1.22 17.02 13.49
CA ASP A 173 -1.76 18.37 13.63
C ASP A 173 -3.24 18.35 14.01
N LEU A 174 -4.02 17.47 13.38
CA LEU A 174 -5.43 17.32 13.70
C LEU A 174 -5.66 16.72 15.09
N ALA A 175 -4.88 15.71 15.47
CA ALA A 175 -5.04 15.00 16.75
C ALA A 175 -4.62 15.84 17.96
N TYR A 176 -3.57 16.63 17.81
CA TYR A 176 -2.95 17.39 18.90
C TYR A 176 -3.17 18.91 18.81
N ASP A 177 -3.98 19.38 17.85
CA ASP A 177 -4.15 20.81 17.55
C ASP A 177 -2.79 21.52 17.39
N SER A 178 -1.85 20.82 16.73
CA SER A 178 -0.55 21.35 16.40
C SER A 178 -0.56 22.01 15.02
N ARG A 179 0.52 22.67 14.64
CA ARG A 179 0.62 23.42 13.37
C ARG A 179 1.95 23.13 12.66
N ILE A 180 2.43 21.89 12.80
CA ILE A 180 3.72 21.46 12.27
C ILE A 180 3.76 21.63 10.75
N MET A 181 2.70 21.23 10.06
CA MET A 181 2.59 21.35 8.60
C MET A 181 2.55 22.79 8.11
N ARG A 182 2.15 23.73 8.95
CA ARG A 182 2.08 25.15 8.60
C ARG A 182 3.38 25.88 8.88
N GLY A 183 4.37 25.21 9.49
CA GLY A 183 5.61 25.86 9.94
C GLY A 183 5.37 26.96 11.00
N GLU A 184 4.21 26.98 11.62
CA GLU A 184 3.83 27.94 12.63
C GLU A 184 4.06 27.34 14.02
N CYS A 185 4.77 28.08 14.86
CA CYS A 185 4.84 27.73 16.27
C CYS A 185 3.46 27.91 16.91
N ARG A 186 3.05 26.97 17.75
CA ARG A 186 1.87 27.14 18.60
C ARG A 186 2.07 28.43 19.42
N GLY A 187 1.19 29.37 19.26
CA GLY A 187 1.25 30.58 20.06
C GLY A 187 1.15 30.21 21.55
N LEU A 188 1.88 30.94 22.39
CA LEU A 188 1.86 30.78 23.85
C LEU A 188 0.53 31.21 24.49
N ALA A 189 -0.42 31.68 23.70
CA ALA A 189 -1.76 32.04 24.17
C ALA A 189 -2.48 30.82 24.74
N GLY A 190 -2.49 30.69 26.04
CA GLY A 190 -3.06 29.57 26.77
C GLY A 190 -2.07 28.79 27.66
N VAL A 191 -0.76 28.99 27.47
CA VAL A 191 0.27 28.43 28.38
C VAL A 191 0.15 29.00 29.79
N THR A 192 -0.42 30.20 29.93
CA THR A 192 -0.71 30.85 31.21
C THR A 192 -2.00 30.34 31.86
N ARG A 193 -2.79 29.53 31.21
CA ARG A 193 -3.94 28.89 31.86
C ARG A 193 -3.42 27.91 32.91
N LYS A 194 -3.84 28.13 34.16
CA LYS A 194 -3.57 27.18 35.23
C LYS A 194 -3.97 25.77 34.79
N PRO A 195 -3.08 24.76 34.90
CA PRO A 195 -3.45 23.40 34.59
C PRO A 195 -4.74 23.03 35.34
N LEU A 196 -5.62 22.31 34.67
CA LEU A 196 -6.77 21.74 35.36
C LEU A 196 -6.24 20.86 36.50
N PRO A 197 -6.86 20.91 37.71
CA PRO A 197 -6.46 20.04 38.78
C PRO A 197 -6.53 18.58 38.28
N LEU A 198 -5.50 17.81 38.59
CA LEU A 198 -5.51 16.38 38.33
C LEU A 198 -6.75 15.82 39.01
N VAL A 199 -7.71 15.39 38.25
CA VAL A 199 -8.80 14.57 38.76
C VAL A 199 -8.11 13.25 39.12
N GLU A 200 -7.99 12.96 40.43
CA GLU A 200 -7.55 11.65 40.88
C GLU A 200 -8.48 10.63 40.24
N GLY A 201 -7.98 9.98 39.20
CA GLY A 201 -8.73 8.98 38.47
C GLY A 201 -9.04 7.83 39.41
N ARG A 202 -10.32 7.60 39.62
CA ARG A 202 -10.81 6.37 40.18
C ARG A 202 -10.32 5.26 39.27
N VAL A 203 -9.37 4.48 39.75
CA VAL A 203 -8.98 3.21 39.14
C VAL A 203 -10.06 2.23 39.61
N ASP A 204 -11.04 1.96 38.72
CA ASP A 204 -11.94 0.82 38.89
C ASP A 204 -11.38 -0.40 38.13
#